data_9da31038e7b3383067c54c440828c169
#
_entry.id   9da31038e7b3383067c54c440828c169
#
_cell.length_a   1.000
_cell.length_b   1.000
_cell.length_c   1.000
_cell.angle_alpha   90.00
_cell.angle_beta   90.00
_cell.angle_gamma   90.00
#
_symmetry.space_group_name_H-M   'P 1'
#
loop_
_entity.id
_entity.type
_entity.pdbx_description
1 polymer ?
#
loop_
_entity_poly.entity_id
_entity_poly.type
_entity_poly.pdbx_seq_one_letter_code
_entity_poly.pdbx_strand_id
1 'polypeptide(L)'
;MIIINKANIFNEDMIKDVELVEYFNYKEDLILVERDTFSAFKMLQANLKIKGINIDIESGYRSLEKQESIFLDYYRKDKDYLNKVAMPGFSEHHLGTSIDLAVFDKGKWISSKEELLNLIEPFKIIHKEMINYGFILRYPKGKEEETGYFYMPWHLRYVGIDISLKIRDSILENI
;
A
#
# COMPACT_ATOMS: atom_id res chain seq x y z
N MET A 1 5.53 -2.13 -16.12
CA MET A 1 4.79 -2.17 -14.82
C MET A 1 3.63 -3.14 -14.94
N ILE A 2 3.54 -4.13 -14.05
CA ILE A 2 2.40 -5.05 -13.97
C ILE A 2 1.31 -4.36 -13.15
N ILE A 3 0.07 -4.36 -13.67
CA ILE A 3 -1.10 -3.81 -12.97
C ILE A 3 -2.06 -4.96 -12.67
N ILE A 4 -2.41 -5.15 -11.42
CA ILE A 4 -3.48 -6.04 -10.98
C ILE A 4 -4.66 -5.17 -10.52
N ASN A 5 -5.84 -5.48 -11.05
CA ASN A 5 -7.09 -4.78 -10.73
C ASN A 5 -8.28 -5.67 -11.10
N LYS A 6 -9.50 -5.14 -11.03
CA LYS A 6 -10.73 -5.88 -11.37
C LYS A 6 -10.77 -6.43 -12.81
N ALA A 7 -9.90 -5.97 -13.72
CA ALA A 7 -9.81 -6.42 -15.11
C ALA A 7 -8.58 -7.31 -15.39
N ASN A 8 -7.54 -7.25 -14.54
CA ASN A 8 -6.29 -7.97 -14.72
C ASN A 8 -6.02 -8.85 -13.51
N ILE A 9 -6.23 -10.15 -13.67
CA ILE A 9 -6.03 -11.14 -12.62
C ILE A 9 -4.54 -11.46 -12.43
N PHE A 10 -4.15 -11.69 -11.19
CA PHE A 10 -2.84 -12.22 -10.82
C PHE A 10 -2.66 -13.67 -11.31
N ASN A 11 -1.45 -14.01 -11.75
CA ASN A 11 -1.00 -15.38 -11.87
C ASN A 11 0.41 -15.54 -11.28
N GLU A 12 0.77 -16.76 -10.89
CA GLU A 12 2.02 -17.04 -10.19
C GLU A 12 3.29 -16.77 -11.03
N ASP A 13 3.20 -16.82 -12.35
CA ASP A 13 4.32 -16.46 -13.23
C ASP A 13 4.76 -15.01 -13.07
N MET A 14 3.87 -14.14 -12.58
CA MET A 14 4.17 -12.72 -12.34
C MET A 14 5.16 -12.50 -11.21
N ILE A 15 5.32 -13.48 -10.32
CA ILE A 15 6.20 -13.40 -9.15
C ILE A 15 7.27 -14.50 -9.09
N LYS A 16 7.42 -15.33 -10.12
CA LYS A 16 8.38 -16.45 -10.12
C LYS A 16 9.83 -16.01 -9.85
N ASP A 17 10.19 -14.78 -10.27
CA ASP A 17 11.53 -14.21 -10.08
C ASP A 17 11.53 -13.13 -8.97
N VAL A 18 10.45 -12.99 -8.21
CA VAL A 18 10.32 -11.99 -7.14
C VAL A 18 10.98 -12.55 -5.87
N GLU A 19 11.95 -11.81 -5.35
CA GLU A 19 12.57 -12.13 -4.08
C GLU A 19 11.83 -11.41 -2.94
N LEU A 20 11.17 -12.20 -2.09
CA LEU A 20 10.51 -11.69 -0.88
C LEU A 20 11.50 -11.72 0.28
N VAL A 21 11.58 -10.60 1.02
CA VAL A 21 12.35 -10.48 2.25
C VAL A 21 11.42 -10.47 3.46
N GLU A 22 11.90 -11.01 4.57
CA GLU A 22 11.19 -11.04 5.85
C GLU A 22 11.46 -9.76 6.63
N TYR A 23 10.42 -9.21 7.25
CA TYR A 23 10.48 -8.04 8.09
C TYR A 23 9.52 -8.19 9.27
N PHE A 24 9.98 -7.93 10.49
CA PHE A 24 9.12 -7.85 11.67
C PHE A 24 8.71 -6.39 11.89
N ASN A 25 7.40 -6.14 11.84
CA ASN A 25 6.84 -4.80 12.00
C ASN A 25 6.74 -4.38 13.47
N TYR A 26 6.18 -3.21 13.72
CA TYR A 26 5.99 -2.65 15.08
C TYR A 26 5.13 -3.50 16.03
N LYS A 27 4.40 -4.51 15.53
CA LYS A 27 3.64 -5.50 16.31
C LYS A 27 4.41 -6.81 16.50
N GLU A 28 5.63 -6.91 15.95
CA GLU A 28 6.39 -8.15 15.82
C GLU A 28 5.71 -9.19 14.90
N ASP A 29 4.79 -8.74 14.03
CA ASP A 29 4.22 -9.57 12.98
C ASP A 29 5.22 -9.74 11.84
N LEU A 30 5.36 -10.98 11.33
CA LEU A 30 6.17 -11.28 10.16
C LEU A 30 5.47 -10.77 8.89
N ILE A 31 6.09 -9.84 8.21
CA ILE A 31 5.66 -9.28 6.93
C ILE A 31 6.64 -9.70 5.83
N LEU A 32 6.12 -10.15 4.70
CA LEU A 32 6.90 -10.41 3.50
C LEU A 32 6.74 -9.22 2.53
N VAL A 33 7.84 -8.77 1.94
CA VAL A 33 7.85 -7.64 0.98
C VAL A 33 8.87 -7.95 -0.11
N GLU A 34 8.61 -7.56 -1.34
CA GLU A 34 9.61 -7.63 -2.41
C GLU A 34 10.83 -6.78 -2.06
N ARG A 35 12.04 -7.28 -2.38
CA ARG A 35 13.34 -6.74 -1.93
C ARG A 35 13.54 -5.25 -2.23
N ASP A 36 13.29 -4.83 -3.47
CA ASP A 36 13.52 -3.43 -3.89
C ASP A 36 12.47 -2.50 -3.26
N THR A 37 11.22 -2.98 -3.14
CA THR A 37 10.14 -2.31 -2.42
C THR A 37 10.50 -2.09 -0.96
N PHE A 38 11.05 -3.12 -0.30
CA PHE A 38 11.49 -3.00 1.09
C PHE A 38 12.65 -2.01 1.24
N SER A 39 13.64 -2.06 0.35
CA SER A 39 14.77 -1.13 0.35
C SER A 39 14.29 0.32 0.18
N ALA A 40 13.40 0.56 -0.77
CA ALA A 40 12.78 1.87 -1.01
C ALA A 40 11.96 2.35 0.20
N PHE A 41 11.19 1.44 0.81
CA PHE A 41 10.44 1.74 2.04
C PHE A 41 11.36 2.17 3.19
N LYS A 42 12.47 1.49 3.42
CA LYS A 42 13.43 1.84 4.48
C LYS A 42 14.03 3.24 4.27
N MET A 43 14.32 3.62 3.02
CA MET A 43 14.78 4.98 2.69
C MET A 43 13.68 6.03 2.94
N LEU A 44 12.45 5.77 2.51
CA LEU A 44 11.29 6.62 2.77
C LEU A 44 11.04 6.78 4.28
N GLN A 45 11.05 5.68 5.02
CA GLN A 45 10.87 5.65 6.49
C GLN A 45 11.92 6.53 7.19
N ALA A 46 13.19 6.42 6.79
CA ALA A 46 14.27 7.23 7.35
C ALA A 46 14.09 8.74 7.07
N ASN A 47 13.71 9.10 5.85
CA ASN A 47 13.43 10.50 5.47
C ASN A 47 12.24 11.07 6.25
N LEU A 48 11.14 10.32 6.34
CA LEU A 48 9.94 10.76 7.07
C LEU A 48 10.20 10.91 8.57
N LYS A 49 11.04 10.06 9.15
CA LYS A 49 11.46 10.16 10.55
C LYS A 49 12.17 11.49 10.85
N ILE A 50 13.02 11.97 9.93
CA ILE A 50 13.68 13.29 10.05
C ILE A 50 12.63 14.42 10.04
N LYS A 51 11.51 14.22 9.35
CA LYS A 51 10.38 15.16 9.28
C LYS A 51 9.37 15.00 10.43
N GLY A 52 9.68 14.15 11.42
CA GLY A 52 8.84 13.89 12.58
C GLY A 52 7.68 12.92 12.33
N ILE A 53 7.67 12.23 11.20
CA ILE A 53 6.63 11.24 10.86
C ILE A 53 7.24 9.84 10.95
N ASN A 54 6.68 9.01 11.83
CA ASN A 54 7.08 7.61 11.94
C ASN A 54 6.04 6.73 11.26
N ILE A 55 6.49 5.91 10.32
CA ILE A 55 5.66 4.94 9.61
C ILE A 55 6.23 3.54 9.74
N ASP A 56 5.36 2.54 9.62
CA ASP A 56 5.77 1.13 9.51
C ASP A 56 4.86 0.38 8.54
N ILE A 57 5.24 -0.85 8.17
CA ILE A 57 4.44 -1.70 7.29
C ILE A 57 3.42 -2.48 8.12
N GLU A 58 2.13 -2.24 7.87
CA GLU A 58 1.04 -3.04 8.42
C GLU A 58 0.81 -4.32 7.61
N SER A 59 0.95 -4.26 6.28
CA SER A 59 0.74 -5.39 5.39
C SER A 59 1.60 -5.25 4.13
N GLY A 60 2.26 -6.32 3.72
CA GLY A 60 3.05 -6.45 2.49
C GLY A 60 2.46 -7.48 1.53
N TYR A 61 3.27 -8.46 1.12
CA TYR A 61 2.84 -9.58 0.29
C TYR A 61 1.68 -10.36 0.94
N ARG A 62 0.72 -10.77 0.12
CA ARG A 62 -0.39 -11.64 0.54
C ARG A 62 -0.53 -12.81 -0.44
N SER A 63 -0.55 -14.03 0.07
CA SER A 63 -0.95 -15.19 -0.72
C SER A 63 -2.42 -15.11 -1.13
N LEU A 64 -2.84 -15.96 -2.07
CA LEU A 64 -4.25 -16.06 -2.48
C LEU A 64 -5.14 -16.43 -1.28
N GLU A 65 -4.71 -17.40 -0.45
CA GLU A 65 -5.45 -17.86 0.73
C GLU A 65 -5.58 -16.76 1.79
N LYS A 66 -4.50 -15.97 2.01
CA LYS A 66 -4.56 -14.84 2.94
C LYS A 66 -5.55 -13.80 2.45
N GLN A 67 -5.53 -13.48 1.16
CA GLN A 67 -6.47 -12.52 0.56
C GLN A 67 -7.91 -13.03 0.63
N GLU A 68 -8.15 -14.34 0.43
CA GLU A 68 -9.47 -14.95 0.57
C GLU A 68 -10.01 -14.79 1.99
N SER A 69 -9.19 -15.08 3.00
CA SER A 69 -9.57 -14.89 4.40
C SER A 69 -9.99 -13.45 4.70
N ILE A 70 -9.21 -12.46 4.22
CA ILE A 70 -9.52 -11.04 4.37
C ILE A 70 -10.82 -10.69 3.64
N PHE A 71 -10.98 -11.15 2.40
CA PHE A 71 -12.18 -10.89 1.58
C PHE A 71 -13.44 -11.43 2.25
N LEU A 72 -13.41 -12.67 2.76
CA LEU A 72 -14.54 -13.28 3.45
C LEU A 72 -14.91 -12.55 4.76
N ASP A 73 -13.90 -12.01 5.46
CA ASP A 73 -14.15 -11.20 6.66
C ASP A 73 -14.89 -9.89 6.32
N TYR A 74 -14.48 -9.20 5.27
CA TYR A 74 -15.17 -8.01 4.76
C TYR A 74 -16.56 -8.34 4.23
N TYR A 75 -16.71 -9.41 3.44
CA TYR A 75 -18.00 -9.87 2.91
C TYR A 75 -19.05 -10.07 4.00
N ARG A 76 -18.64 -10.58 5.17
CA ARG A 76 -19.55 -10.83 6.31
C ARG A 76 -19.92 -9.57 7.08
N LYS A 77 -19.09 -8.54 7.05
CA LYS A 77 -19.19 -7.36 7.93
C LYS A 77 -19.65 -6.09 7.23
N ASP A 78 -19.47 -5.99 5.93
CA ASP A 78 -19.62 -4.72 5.19
C ASP A 78 -20.34 -4.91 3.86
N LYS A 79 -21.42 -4.13 3.64
CA LYS A 79 -22.20 -4.20 2.38
C LYS A 79 -21.42 -3.65 1.18
N ASP A 80 -20.49 -2.72 1.41
CA ASP A 80 -19.66 -2.09 0.38
C ASP A 80 -18.29 -2.76 0.21
N TYR A 81 -18.17 -4.02 0.64
CA TYR A 81 -16.90 -4.76 0.66
C TYR A 81 -16.15 -4.76 -0.68
N LEU A 82 -16.86 -4.84 -1.82
CA LEU A 82 -16.26 -4.87 -3.16
C LEU A 82 -15.48 -3.62 -3.54
N ASN A 83 -15.71 -2.50 -2.85
CA ASN A 83 -14.99 -1.24 -3.05
C ASN A 83 -13.90 -1.01 -2.00
N LYS A 84 -13.82 -1.89 -0.98
CA LYS A 84 -12.87 -1.79 0.15
C LYS A 84 -11.81 -2.87 0.14
N VAL A 85 -12.10 -4.02 -0.49
CA VAL A 85 -11.18 -5.16 -0.52
C VAL A 85 -11.23 -5.87 -1.86
N ALA A 86 -10.07 -6.26 -2.38
CA ALA A 86 -9.97 -7.03 -3.61
C ALA A 86 -10.34 -8.50 -3.37
N MET A 87 -10.99 -9.13 -4.35
CA MET A 87 -11.12 -10.58 -4.40
C MET A 87 -9.73 -11.25 -4.50
N PRO A 88 -9.58 -12.52 -4.09
CA PRO A 88 -8.38 -13.30 -4.36
C PRO A 88 -8.03 -13.26 -5.86
N GLY A 89 -6.76 -13.03 -6.18
CA GLY A 89 -6.29 -12.85 -7.55
C GLY A 89 -6.40 -11.43 -8.11
N PHE A 90 -7.09 -10.50 -7.44
CA PHE A 90 -7.27 -9.12 -7.89
C PHE A 90 -6.61 -8.07 -6.99
N SER A 91 -5.77 -8.51 -6.05
CA SER A 91 -5.04 -7.64 -5.13
C SER A 91 -3.60 -7.39 -5.60
N GLU A 92 -3.14 -6.14 -5.61
CA GLU A 92 -1.75 -5.80 -5.90
C GLU A 92 -0.77 -6.34 -4.84
N HIS A 93 -1.25 -6.69 -3.64
CA HIS A 93 -0.42 -7.32 -2.61
C HIS A 93 0.13 -8.70 -3.03
N HIS A 94 -0.49 -9.38 -4.00
CA HIS A 94 0.06 -10.63 -4.55
C HIS A 94 1.40 -10.45 -5.27
N LEU A 95 1.74 -9.22 -5.69
CA LEU A 95 3.03 -8.94 -6.33
C LEU A 95 4.17 -8.68 -5.33
N GLY A 96 3.88 -8.51 -4.04
CA GLY A 96 4.87 -8.13 -3.04
C GLY A 96 5.34 -6.66 -3.12
N THR A 97 4.91 -5.93 -4.14
CA THR A 97 5.31 -4.53 -4.43
C THR A 97 4.32 -3.49 -3.93
N SER A 98 3.29 -3.90 -3.18
CA SER A 98 2.35 -3.00 -2.49
C SER A 98 2.46 -3.18 -0.99
N ILE A 99 2.40 -2.08 -0.27
CA ILE A 99 2.44 -2.04 1.20
C ILE A 99 1.29 -1.18 1.73
N ASP A 100 0.68 -1.65 2.82
CA ASP A 100 -0.21 -0.84 3.64
C ASP A 100 0.58 -0.29 4.83
N LEU A 101 0.43 1.00 5.12
CA LEU A 101 1.16 1.69 6.19
C LEU A 101 0.40 1.69 7.51
N ALA A 102 1.16 1.59 8.61
CA ALA A 102 0.79 2.13 9.91
C ALA A 102 1.53 3.44 10.16
N VAL A 103 0.92 4.36 10.90
CA VAL A 103 1.49 5.67 11.25
C VAL A 103 1.50 5.81 12.76
N PHE A 104 2.63 6.25 13.35
CA PHE A 104 2.70 6.57 14.77
C PHE A 104 2.23 8.02 14.98
N ASP A 105 1.15 8.18 15.73
CA ASP A 105 0.58 9.49 16.05
C ASP A 105 0.12 9.52 17.52
N LYS A 106 0.36 10.64 18.19
CA LYS A 106 -0.06 10.88 19.59
C LYS A 106 0.25 9.73 20.57
N GLY A 107 1.45 9.15 20.42
CA GLY A 107 1.94 8.13 21.35
C GLY A 107 1.49 6.70 21.06
N LYS A 108 0.78 6.45 19.95
CA LYS A 108 0.34 5.11 19.56
C LYS A 108 0.52 4.85 18.06
N TRP A 109 0.63 3.59 17.68
CA TRP A 109 0.53 3.18 16.29
C TRP A 109 -0.94 3.15 15.84
N ILE A 110 -1.21 3.76 14.68
CA ILE A 110 -2.51 3.80 14.02
C ILE A 110 -2.44 2.89 12.79
N SER A 111 -3.27 1.85 12.74
CA SER A 111 -3.41 0.95 11.59
C SER A 111 -4.87 0.67 11.22
N SER A 112 -5.81 1.10 12.05
CA SER A 112 -7.23 1.08 11.73
C SER A 112 -7.51 2.02 10.55
N LYS A 113 -8.19 1.52 9.53
CA LYS A 113 -8.46 2.27 8.30
C LYS A 113 -9.27 3.53 8.56
N GLU A 114 -10.22 3.47 9.50
CA GLU A 114 -11.05 4.59 9.91
C GLU A 114 -10.21 5.70 10.57
N GLU A 115 -9.26 5.34 11.45
CA GLU A 115 -8.37 6.31 12.08
C GLU A 115 -7.36 6.89 11.08
N LEU A 116 -6.80 6.06 10.17
CA LEU A 116 -5.86 6.49 9.14
C LEU A 116 -6.48 7.54 8.19
N LEU A 117 -7.76 7.44 7.85
CA LEU A 117 -8.47 8.44 7.04
C LEU A 117 -8.50 9.83 7.68
N ASN A 118 -8.34 9.94 8.99
CA ASN A 118 -8.31 11.20 9.73
C ASN A 118 -6.91 11.82 9.83
N LEU A 119 -5.83 11.10 9.42
CA LEU A 119 -4.45 11.58 9.45
C LEU A 119 -4.09 12.40 8.18
N ILE A 120 -4.84 13.48 7.93
CA ILE A 120 -4.73 14.28 6.69
C ILE A 120 -3.33 14.84 6.51
N GLU A 121 -2.80 15.57 7.50
CA GLU A 121 -1.49 16.23 7.38
C GLU A 121 -0.32 15.24 7.31
N PRO A 122 -0.25 14.16 8.13
CA PRO A 122 0.75 13.13 7.93
C PRO A 122 0.74 12.54 6.52
N PHE A 123 -0.43 12.19 5.97
CA PHE A 123 -0.51 11.60 4.63
C PHE A 123 -0.16 12.59 3.51
N LYS A 124 -0.46 13.88 3.62
CA LYS A 124 0.03 14.87 2.64
C LYS A 124 1.56 14.86 2.53
N ILE A 125 2.25 14.79 3.66
CA ILE A 125 3.72 14.74 3.68
C ILE A 125 4.21 13.40 3.13
N ILE A 126 3.62 12.28 3.57
CA ILE A 126 3.98 10.94 3.10
C ILE A 126 3.84 10.85 1.57
N HIS A 127 2.69 11.26 1.03
CA HIS A 127 2.41 11.20 -0.41
C HIS A 127 3.34 12.09 -1.25
N LYS A 128 3.72 13.24 -0.72
CA LYS A 128 4.70 14.12 -1.38
C LYS A 128 6.09 13.48 -1.42
N GLU A 129 6.52 12.87 -0.32
CA GLU A 129 7.86 12.29 -0.20
C GLU A 129 8.00 10.95 -0.92
N MET A 130 6.99 10.08 -0.85
CA MET A 130 7.02 8.71 -1.38
C MET A 130 7.41 8.63 -2.85
N ILE A 131 7.06 9.65 -3.64
CA ILE A 131 7.34 9.71 -5.08
C ILE A 131 8.84 9.66 -5.35
N ASN A 132 9.65 10.31 -4.51
CA ASN A 132 11.12 10.33 -4.63
C ASN A 132 11.75 8.96 -4.32
N TYR A 133 10.98 8.04 -3.77
CA TYR A 133 11.42 6.69 -3.41
C TYR A 133 10.73 5.61 -4.28
N GLY A 134 10.11 6.00 -5.39
CA GLY A 134 9.54 5.06 -6.34
C GLY A 134 8.13 4.57 -5.98
N PHE A 135 7.45 5.18 -5.01
CA PHE A 135 6.09 4.84 -4.64
C PHE A 135 5.06 5.77 -5.28
N ILE A 136 3.87 5.24 -5.48
CA ILE A 136 2.68 5.98 -5.90
C ILE A 136 1.51 5.71 -4.96
N LEU A 137 0.59 6.67 -4.85
CA LEU A 137 -0.72 6.48 -4.24
C LEU A 137 -1.63 5.78 -5.25
N ARG A 138 -1.90 4.49 -5.02
CA ARG A 138 -2.62 3.66 -5.99
C ARG A 138 -4.12 3.96 -6.05
N TYR A 139 -4.71 4.38 -4.93
CA TYR A 139 -6.13 4.65 -4.79
C TYR A 139 -6.37 6.07 -4.29
N PRO A 140 -6.14 7.10 -5.13
CA PRO A 140 -6.28 8.50 -4.75
C PRO A 140 -7.76 8.91 -4.65
N LYS A 141 -8.01 9.96 -3.88
CA LYS A 141 -9.34 10.54 -3.68
C LYS A 141 -9.88 11.10 -5.00
N GLY A 142 -11.16 10.85 -5.29
CA GLY A 142 -11.82 11.31 -6.52
C GLY A 142 -11.52 10.46 -7.76
N LYS A 143 -10.84 9.31 -7.59
CA LYS A 143 -10.55 8.35 -8.66
C LYS A 143 -11.20 6.98 -8.44
N GLU A 144 -12.25 6.92 -7.63
CA GLU A 144 -12.92 5.68 -7.23
C GLU A 144 -13.55 4.97 -8.43
N GLU A 145 -14.13 5.71 -9.38
CA GLU A 145 -14.70 5.13 -10.63
C GLU A 145 -13.61 4.53 -11.52
N GLU A 146 -12.43 5.16 -11.57
CA GLU A 146 -11.31 4.75 -12.40
C GLU A 146 -10.57 3.54 -11.80
N THR A 147 -10.36 3.55 -10.48
CA THR A 147 -9.62 2.51 -9.75
C THR A 147 -10.49 1.34 -9.33
N GLY A 148 -11.80 1.55 -9.17
CA GLY A 148 -12.76 0.59 -8.65
C GLY A 148 -12.73 0.39 -7.14
N TYR A 149 -11.95 1.23 -6.40
CA TYR A 149 -11.79 1.17 -4.95
C TYR A 149 -11.89 2.53 -4.32
N PHE A 150 -12.32 2.59 -3.06
CA PHE A 150 -12.33 3.82 -2.28
C PHE A 150 -10.91 4.36 -2.05
N TYR A 151 -10.82 5.64 -1.66
CA TYR A 151 -9.59 6.28 -1.27
C TYR A 151 -8.89 5.52 -0.14
N MET A 152 -7.62 5.17 -0.35
CA MET A 152 -6.78 4.43 0.60
C MET A 152 -5.43 5.15 0.77
N PRO A 153 -5.31 6.16 1.65
CA PRO A 153 -4.07 6.92 1.82
C PRO A 153 -2.88 6.07 2.30
N TRP A 154 -3.14 4.98 2.97
CA TRP A 154 -2.12 4.06 3.49
C TRP A 154 -1.56 3.10 2.43
N HIS A 155 -2.25 2.89 1.30
CA HIS A 155 -1.87 1.89 0.30
C HIS A 155 -0.90 2.47 -0.72
N LEU A 156 0.37 2.14 -0.58
CA LEU A 156 1.43 2.55 -1.48
C LEU A 156 1.84 1.42 -2.42
N ARG A 157 2.00 1.76 -3.72
CA ARG A 157 2.51 0.85 -4.73
C ARG A 157 3.92 1.28 -5.15
N TYR A 158 4.89 0.37 -5.05
CA TYR A 158 6.23 0.57 -5.61
C TYR A 158 6.20 0.31 -7.12
N VAL A 159 6.71 1.25 -7.89
CA VAL A 159 6.78 1.22 -9.36
C VAL A 159 8.20 1.55 -9.87
N GLY A 160 9.12 1.83 -8.97
CA GLY A 160 10.46 2.35 -9.28
C GLY A 160 10.48 3.86 -9.46
N ILE A 161 11.66 4.45 -9.19
CA ILE A 161 11.87 5.92 -9.16
C ILE A 161 11.54 6.57 -10.51
N ASP A 162 11.99 5.96 -11.61
CA ASP A 162 11.78 6.53 -12.95
C ASP A 162 10.30 6.68 -13.32
N ILE A 163 9.47 5.69 -12.94
CA ILE A 163 8.04 5.71 -13.22
C ILE A 163 7.33 6.69 -12.29
N SER A 164 7.62 6.65 -11.00
CA SER A 164 6.99 7.55 -10.03
C SER A 164 7.26 9.02 -10.34
N LEU A 165 8.48 9.36 -10.76
CA LEU A 165 8.84 10.73 -11.17
C LEU A 165 8.16 11.17 -12.46
N LYS A 166 7.98 10.26 -13.45
CA LYS A 166 7.29 10.59 -14.71
C LYS A 166 5.82 10.94 -14.51
N ILE A 167 5.18 10.37 -13.50
CA ILE A 167 3.75 10.60 -13.22
C ILE A 167 3.53 11.52 -12.02
N ARG A 168 4.61 12.11 -11.49
CA ARG A 168 4.62 12.93 -10.27
C ARG A 168 3.54 14.01 -10.27
N ASP A 169 3.44 14.78 -11.35
CA ASP A 169 2.54 15.94 -11.39
C ASP A 169 1.07 15.47 -11.31
N SER A 170 0.73 14.39 -12.01
CA SER A 170 -0.59 13.75 -11.91
C SER A 170 -0.89 13.18 -10.51
N ILE A 171 0.12 12.68 -9.79
CA ILE A 171 -0.05 12.20 -8.41
C ILE A 171 -0.30 13.39 -7.47
N LEU A 172 0.50 14.47 -7.60
CA LEU A 172 0.41 15.64 -6.71
C LEU A 172 -0.89 16.42 -6.86
N GLU A 173 -1.54 16.38 -8.03
CA GLU A 173 -2.86 16.97 -8.25
C GLU A 173 -3.99 16.25 -7.46
N ASN A 174 -3.75 15.01 -7.00
CA ASN A 174 -4.74 14.16 -6.32
C ASN A 174 -4.43 13.93 -4.82
N ILE A 175 -3.51 14.72 -4.22
CA ILE A 175 -3.16 14.73 -2.80
C ILE A 175 -3.76 15.99 -2.12
#